data_2cf055adc46e3cadc8375356f3560898
#
_entry.id   2cf055adc46e3cadc8375356f3560898
#
_cell.length_a   1.000
_cell.length_b   1.000
_cell.length_c   1.000
_cell.angle_alpha   90.00
_cell.angle_beta   90.00
_cell.angle_gamma   90.00
#
_symmetry.space_group_name_H-M   'P 1'
#
loop_
_entity.id
_entity.type
_entity.pdbx_description
1 polymer ?
#
loop_
_entity_poly.entity_id
_entity_poly.type
_entity_poly.pdbx_seq_one_letter_code
_entity_poly.pdbx_strand_id
1 'polypeptide(L)'
;NSLLSQEPKQKYLYYGAMRTNQENSDNDFKILLPPKVKKDQDITKTLKDGTYVNRNVFFNPQTFEHSEIIFSVDKDGVKKTLGGELPIKTNDLKSFVKTNHHILDIGSFEVQNQNPNNDPREWQASSTMRYNLLHSIVMEIQIPCNTELMAGDIIEIEIESIKEDMVQSPSDEQQSGKYLIMHLCHHFDSLRSFTSLTLVRDSYGIRRSKD
;
A
#
# COMPACT_ATOMS: atom_id res chain seq x y z
N ASN A 1 -8.52 4.09 10.26
CA ASN A 1 -9.43 4.80 9.33
C ASN A 1 -8.88 6.12 8.78
N SER A 2 -7.81 6.68 9.33
CA SER A 2 -7.39 8.04 8.98
C SER A 2 -6.43 8.14 7.81
N LEU A 3 -5.49 7.20 7.64
CA LEU A 3 -4.45 7.31 6.60
C LEU A 3 -5.00 7.23 5.17
N LEU A 4 -5.99 6.38 4.92
CA LEU A 4 -6.54 6.17 3.57
C LEU A 4 -7.55 7.24 3.13
N SER A 5 -8.06 8.04 4.07
CA SER A 5 -8.98 9.15 3.79
C SER A 5 -8.27 10.50 3.69
N GLN A 6 -6.95 10.55 3.88
CA GLN A 6 -6.19 11.77 3.74
C GLN A 6 -6.13 12.21 2.28
N GLU A 7 -6.30 13.48 2.06
CA GLU A 7 -6.02 14.09 0.76
C GLU A 7 -4.51 14.06 0.52
N PRO A 8 -4.08 13.88 -0.74
CA PRO A 8 -2.67 13.91 -1.06
C PRO A 8 -2.10 15.28 -0.75
N LYS A 9 -0.95 15.32 -0.09
CA LYS A 9 -0.29 16.56 0.30
C LYS A 9 0.20 17.35 -0.92
N GLN A 10 0.66 16.62 -1.95
CA GLN A 10 1.15 17.19 -3.20
C GLN A 10 0.95 16.21 -4.36
N LYS A 11 0.90 16.74 -5.57
CA LYS A 11 0.82 15.99 -6.81
C LYS A 11 2.13 16.13 -7.59
N TYR A 12 2.68 15.02 -8.05
CA TYR A 12 3.89 14.97 -8.87
C TYR A 12 3.61 14.37 -10.23
N LEU A 13 4.20 14.98 -11.25
CA LEU A 13 3.99 14.60 -12.64
C LEU A 13 5.29 14.08 -13.27
N TYR A 14 5.20 12.97 -13.97
CA TYR A 14 6.27 12.47 -14.81
C TYR A 14 5.89 12.60 -16.28
N TYR A 15 6.64 13.40 -17.01
CA TYR A 15 6.52 13.56 -18.45
C TYR A 15 7.66 12.83 -19.14
N GLY A 16 7.36 12.10 -20.21
CA GLY A 16 8.36 11.55 -21.10
C GLY A 16 9.23 12.65 -21.73
N ALA A 17 10.43 12.30 -22.18
CA ALA A 17 11.48 13.24 -22.61
C ALA A 17 11.11 14.22 -23.73
N MET A 18 9.98 14.05 -24.39
CA MET A 18 9.59 14.83 -25.57
C MET A 18 8.71 16.07 -25.31
N ARG A 19 8.25 16.30 -24.08
CA ARG A 19 7.40 17.46 -23.80
C ARG A 19 8.13 18.53 -23.01
N THR A 20 8.72 19.48 -23.73
CA THR A 20 9.43 20.62 -23.15
C THR A 20 8.54 21.85 -22.87
N ASN A 21 7.30 21.87 -23.35
CA ASN A 21 6.46 23.08 -23.40
C ASN A 21 5.12 22.95 -22.67
N GLN A 22 4.99 22.12 -21.66
CA GLN A 22 3.79 22.17 -20.83
C GLN A 22 3.93 23.28 -19.79
N GLU A 23 2.98 24.22 -19.82
CA GLU A 23 2.78 25.17 -18.73
C GLU A 23 2.49 24.37 -17.47
N ASN A 24 3.43 24.39 -16.54
CA ASN A 24 3.23 23.80 -15.21
C ASN A 24 2.19 24.65 -14.51
N SER A 25 1.12 24.05 -14.00
CA SER A 25 0.31 24.71 -13.02
C SER A 25 1.16 24.93 -11.76
N ASP A 26 0.93 26.00 -11.01
CA ASP A 26 1.74 26.37 -9.83
C ASP A 26 1.82 25.27 -8.75
N ASN A 27 1.00 24.21 -8.86
CA ASN A 27 0.91 23.11 -7.92
C ASN A 27 1.51 21.78 -8.43
N ASP A 28 2.02 21.75 -9.66
CA ASP A 28 2.54 20.55 -10.27
C ASP A 28 4.06 20.46 -10.13
N PHE A 29 4.54 19.45 -9.44
CA PHE A 29 5.97 19.21 -9.28
C PHE A 29 6.42 18.12 -10.25
N LYS A 30 7.50 18.37 -10.98
CA LYS A 30 8.06 17.42 -11.93
C LYS A 30 8.92 16.37 -11.26
N ILE A 31 8.73 15.11 -11.65
CA ILE A 31 9.64 14.02 -11.29
C ILE A 31 10.89 14.11 -12.17
N LEU A 32 12.07 14.09 -11.55
CA LEU A 32 13.36 14.35 -12.23
C LEU A 32 13.84 13.18 -13.08
N LEU A 33 13.63 11.96 -12.62
CA LEU A 33 14.05 10.73 -13.31
C LEU A 33 12.87 9.78 -13.51
N PRO A 34 12.94 8.89 -14.51
CA PRO A 34 11.90 7.89 -14.70
C PRO A 34 11.63 7.11 -13.41
N PRO A 35 10.37 6.93 -13.03
CA PRO A 35 9.99 6.14 -11.88
C PRO A 35 10.55 4.71 -12.00
N LYS A 36 11.14 4.21 -10.92
CA LYS A 36 11.72 2.87 -10.87
C LYS A 36 10.87 1.95 -10.02
N VAL A 37 10.15 1.03 -10.65
CA VAL A 37 9.40 0.00 -9.93
C VAL A 37 10.39 -1.01 -9.36
N LYS A 38 10.46 -1.11 -8.03
CA LYS A 38 11.30 -2.09 -7.30
C LYS A 38 10.60 -3.40 -7.06
N LYS A 39 9.31 -3.31 -6.80
CA LYS A 39 8.47 -4.47 -6.56
C LYS A 39 7.12 -4.21 -7.21
N ASP A 40 6.71 -5.14 -8.03
CA ASP A 40 5.37 -5.20 -8.58
C ASP A 40 4.54 -6.23 -7.84
N GLN A 41 3.22 -6.12 -7.94
CA GLN A 41 2.31 -7.01 -7.26
C GLN A 41 2.39 -8.43 -7.80
N ASP A 42 2.81 -9.36 -6.95
CA ASP A 42 2.76 -10.80 -7.22
C ASP A 42 1.57 -11.43 -6.49
N ILE A 43 0.47 -11.61 -7.23
CA ILE A 43 -0.78 -12.17 -6.70
C ILE A 43 -0.56 -13.59 -6.19
N THR A 44 0.24 -14.39 -6.87
CA THR A 44 0.52 -15.78 -6.48
C THR A 44 1.24 -15.83 -5.14
N LYS A 45 2.21 -14.95 -4.96
CA LYS A 45 2.96 -14.85 -3.71
C LYS A 45 2.06 -14.36 -2.57
N THR A 46 1.27 -13.32 -2.80
CA THR A 46 0.35 -12.78 -1.78
C THR A 46 -0.72 -13.81 -1.36
N LEU A 47 -1.20 -14.62 -2.29
CA LEU A 47 -2.09 -15.75 -1.97
C LEU A 47 -1.40 -16.81 -1.11
N LYS A 48 -0.18 -17.23 -1.48
CA LYS A 48 0.62 -18.21 -0.72
C LYS A 48 0.97 -17.69 0.67
N ASP A 49 1.23 -16.40 0.81
CA ASP A 49 1.50 -15.75 2.09
C ASP A 49 0.25 -15.61 2.97
N GLY A 50 -0.92 -15.98 2.45
CA GLY A 50 -2.18 -15.94 3.18
C GLY A 50 -2.67 -14.53 3.46
N THR A 51 -2.33 -13.58 2.59
CA THR A 51 -2.67 -12.17 2.78
C THR A 51 -4.17 -11.92 2.77
N TYR A 52 -4.90 -12.62 1.91
CA TYR A 52 -6.36 -12.42 1.75
C TYR A 52 -7.20 -13.32 2.64
N VAL A 53 -6.76 -14.57 2.81
CA VAL A 53 -7.43 -15.55 3.66
C VAL A 53 -6.37 -16.37 4.37
N ASN A 54 -6.44 -16.44 5.68
CA ASN A 54 -5.54 -17.25 6.48
C ASN A 54 -6.24 -17.83 7.71
N ARG A 55 -5.68 -18.92 8.22
CA ARG A 55 -6.10 -19.57 9.45
C ARG A 55 -5.07 -19.26 10.52
N ASN A 56 -5.50 -18.74 11.65
CA ASN A 56 -4.66 -18.46 12.80
C ASN A 56 -5.09 -19.38 13.94
N VAL A 57 -4.13 -20.14 14.44
CA VAL A 57 -4.30 -21.06 15.57
C VAL A 57 -3.51 -20.48 16.73
N PHE A 58 -4.19 -20.18 17.81
CA PHE A 58 -3.59 -19.67 19.03
C PHE A 58 -3.60 -20.76 20.09
N PHE A 59 -2.47 -20.98 20.73
CA PHE A 59 -2.32 -21.95 21.79
C PHE A 59 -1.68 -21.30 23.02
N ASN A 60 -2.33 -21.43 24.17
CA ASN A 60 -1.81 -21.00 25.44
C ASN A 60 -1.20 -22.21 26.18
N PRO A 61 0.13 -22.25 26.39
CA PRO A 61 0.79 -23.38 27.06
C PRO A 61 0.52 -23.45 28.56
N GLN A 62 0.02 -22.37 29.17
CA GLN A 62 -0.26 -22.34 30.61
C GLN A 62 -1.65 -22.90 30.94
N THR A 63 -2.65 -22.49 30.15
CA THR A 63 -4.04 -22.92 30.33
C THR A 63 -4.42 -24.11 29.45
N PHE A 64 -3.57 -24.48 28.49
CA PHE A 64 -3.84 -25.48 27.46
C PHE A 64 -5.05 -25.10 26.57
N GLU A 65 -5.44 -23.84 26.57
CA GLU A 65 -6.50 -23.36 25.71
C GLU A 65 -6.05 -23.25 24.27
N HIS A 66 -6.96 -23.60 23.38
CA HIS A 66 -6.77 -23.55 21.94
C HIS A 66 -7.91 -22.78 21.31
N SER A 67 -7.58 -21.79 20.50
CA SER A 67 -8.56 -21.07 19.71
C SER A 67 -8.14 -20.99 18.24
N GLU A 68 -9.12 -21.04 17.36
CA GLU A 68 -8.92 -20.98 15.91
C GLU A 68 -9.75 -19.85 15.32
N ILE A 69 -9.09 -19.01 14.54
CA ILE A 69 -9.73 -17.89 13.84
C ILE A 69 -9.36 -17.93 12.37
N ILE A 70 -10.38 -17.98 11.51
CA ILE A 70 -10.21 -17.84 10.07
C ILE A 70 -10.43 -16.39 9.71
N PHE A 71 -9.38 -15.73 9.27
CA PHE A 71 -9.41 -14.36 8.77
C PHE A 71 -9.73 -14.33 7.29
N SER A 72 -10.65 -13.44 6.88
CA SER A 72 -10.98 -13.16 5.48
C SER A 72 -11.16 -11.67 5.28
N VAL A 73 -10.56 -11.13 4.23
CA VAL A 73 -10.62 -9.70 3.89
C VAL A 73 -12.06 -9.20 3.73
N ASP A 74 -12.96 -10.00 3.18
CA ASP A 74 -14.37 -9.60 2.99
C ASP A 74 -15.16 -9.47 4.28
N LYS A 75 -14.87 -10.33 5.26
CA LYS A 75 -15.57 -10.34 6.54
C LYS A 75 -15.01 -9.30 7.50
N ASP A 76 -13.67 -9.23 7.55
CA ASP A 76 -12.94 -8.49 8.57
C ASP A 76 -12.39 -7.14 8.07
N GLY A 77 -12.65 -6.83 6.82
CA GLY A 77 -12.82 -5.52 6.28
C GLY A 77 -11.67 -4.60 5.99
N VAL A 78 -10.92 -4.81 4.92
CA VAL A 78 -10.28 -3.66 4.24
C VAL A 78 -11.26 -3.06 3.23
N LYS A 79 -12.05 -2.10 3.67
CA LYS A 79 -13.04 -1.43 2.82
C LYS A 79 -12.43 -0.40 1.87
N LYS A 80 -11.18 0.05 2.09
CA LYS A 80 -10.53 1.08 1.29
C LYS A 80 -9.06 0.77 1.10
N THR A 81 -8.60 0.89 -0.15
CA THR A 81 -7.20 0.79 -0.56
C THR A 81 -6.72 2.14 -1.08
N LEU A 82 -5.41 2.36 -1.19
CA LEU A 82 -4.83 3.58 -1.76
C LEU A 82 -5.09 3.70 -3.25
N GLY A 83 -5.10 2.58 -3.97
CA GLY A 83 -5.23 2.55 -5.42
C GLY A 83 -6.61 2.23 -5.95
N GLY A 84 -7.55 1.79 -5.13
CA GLY A 84 -8.90 1.41 -5.58
C GLY A 84 -9.35 0.04 -5.09
N GLU A 85 -9.78 -0.84 -5.98
CA GLU A 85 -10.26 -2.17 -5.62
C GLU A 85 -9.11 -3.15 -5.36
N LEU A 86 -9.34 -4.09 -4.45
CA LEU A 86 -8.43 -5.21 -4.25
C LEU A 86 -8.39 -6.09 -5.51
N PRO A 87 -7.20 -6.64 -5.86
CA PRO A 87 -7.03 -7.41 -7.09
C PRO A 87 -7.81 -8.73 -7.10
N ILE A 88 -8.25 -9.21 -5.94
CA ILE A 88 -8.97 -10.46 -5.78
C ILE A 88 -10.22 -10.22 -4.95
N LYS A 89 -11.36 -10.70 -5.44
CA LYS A 89 -12.60 -10.80 -4.67
C LYS A 89 -12.52 -12.08 -3.84
N THR A 90 -12.53 -11.94 -2.53
CA THR A 90 -12.32 -13.07 -1.62
C THR A 90 -13.53 -14.00 -1.53
N ASN A 91 -14.72 -13.59 -2.02
CA ASN A 91 -15.87 -14.47 -2.18
C ASN A 91 -15.56 -15.72 -3.01
N ASP A 92 -14.55 -15.64 -3.88
CA ASP A 92 -14.12 -16.76 -4.71
C ASP A 92 -13.13 -17.70 -3.98
N LEU A 93 -12.58 -17.26 -2.84
CA LEU A 93 -11.62 -18.02 -2.05
C LEU A 93 -12.36 -18.85 -0.98
N LYS A 94 -12.67 -20.10 -1.33
CA LYS A 94 -13.37 -21.01 -0.42
C LYS A 94 -12.48 -21.69 0.63
N SER A 95 -11.15 -21.61 0.47
CA SER A 95 -10.19 -22.26 1.35
C SER A 95 -9.01 -21.36 1.66
N PHE A 96 -8.49 -21.47 2.89
CA PHE A 96 -7.24 -20.81 3.29
C PHE A 96 -6.03 -21.61 2.80
N VAL A 97 -4.99 -20.92 2.39
CA VAL A 97 -3.75 -21.53 1.89
C VAL A 97 -2.71 -21.62 3.02
N LYS A 98 -2.75 -20.67 3.97
CA LYS A 98 -1.76 -20.56 5.04
C LYS A 98 -2.40 -20.74 6.41
N THR A 99 -1.76 -21.55 7.24
CA THR A 99 -2.05 -21.66 8.68
C THR A 99 -0.88 -21.08 9.47
N ASN A 100 -1.18 -20.13 10.33
CA ASN A 100 -0.23 -19.54 11.25
C ASN A 100 -0.47 -20.09 12.66
N HIS A 101 0.58 -20.54 13.32
CA HIS A 101 0.52 -21.01 14.69
C HIS A 101 1.15 -19.97 15.62
N HIS A 102 0.41 -19.55 16.62
CA HIS A 102 0.83 -18.58 17.61
C HIS A 102 0.81 -19.22 18.99
N ILE A 103 1.96 -19.23 19.64
CA ILE A 103 2.09 -19.65 21.03
C ILE A 103 2.11 -18.39 21.87
N LEU A 104 1.02 -18.08 22.53
CA LEU A 104 0.82 -16.85 23.28
C LEU A 104 0.09 -17.15 24.59
N ASP A 105 0.44 -16.42 25.62
CA ASP A 105 -0.32 -16.39 26.86
C ASP A 105 -1.61 -15.57 26.65
N ILE A 106 -2.66 -16.28 26.22
CA ILE A 106 -3.97 -15.69 25.98
C ILE A 106 -4.80 -15.94 27.22
N GLY A 107 -5.36 -14.90 27.80
CA GLY A 107 -6.25 -15.01 28.94
C GLY A 107 -5.63 -14.69 30.30
N SER A 108 -4.30 -14.63 30.45
CA SER A 108 -3.68 -14.18 31.73
C SER A 108 -4.04 -12.73 32.07
N PHE A 109 -4.50 -11.95 31.09
CA PHE A 109 -4.95 -10.57 31.27
C PHE A 109 -6.48 -10.43 31.31
N GLU A 110 -7.23 -11.52 31.24
CA GLU A 110 -8.68 -11.50 31.40
C GLU A 110 -9.01 -11.30 32.90
N VAL A 111 -9.12 -10.05 33.28
CA VAL A 111 -9.65 -9.70 34.59
C VAL A 111 -11.14 -9.50 34.49
N GLN A 112 -11.92 -10.46 35.00
CA GLN A 112 -13.37 -10.33 35.22
C GLN A 112 -14.18 -9.76 34.05
N ASN A 113 -14.34 -10.54 32.99
CA ASN A 113 -15.18 -10.20 31.83
C ASN A 113 -14.81 -8.94 31.03
N GLN A 114 -13.63 -8.41 31.20
CA GLN A 114 -13.09 -7.35 30.36
C GLN A 114 -12.08 -7.96 29.41
N ASN A 115 -12.41 -8.00 28.13
CA ASN A 115 -11.43 -8.31 27.10
C ASN A 115 -10.34 -7.26 27.17
N PRO A 116 -9.07 -7.64 27.37
CA PRO A 116 -8.00 -6.67 27.35
C PRO A 116 -7.95 -6.05 25.95
N ASN A 117 -7.81 -4.73 25.89
CA ASN A 117 -7.69 -3.97 24.63
C ASN A 117 -6.54 -4.42 23.72
N ASN A 118 -5.81 -5.44 24.10
CA ASN A 118 -4.61 -5.93 23.45
C ASN A 118 -4.65 -7.45 23.18
N ASP A 119 -5.83 -8.01 22.92
CA ASP A 119 -5.93 -9.42 22.54
C ASP A 119 -5.40 -9.60 21.10
N PRO A 120 -4.27 -10.32 20.89
CA PRO A 120 -3.70 -10.53 19.57
C PRO A 120 -4.63 -11.30 18.62
N ARG A 121 -5.60 -12.04 19.14
CA ARG A 121 -6.61 -12.74 18.33
C ARG A 121 -7.43 -11.79 17.48
N GLU A 122 -7.69 -10.57 17.98
CA GLU A 122 -8.54 -9.60 17.29
C GLU A 122 -7.82 -8.83 16.20
N TRP A 123 -6.55 -8.49 16.38
CA TRP A 123 -5.86 -7.54 15.49
C TRP A 123 -4.69 -8.12 14.69
N GLN A 124 -4.08 -9.21 15.11
CA GLN A 124 -2.84 -9.69 14.53
C GLN A 124 -3.00 -10.08 13.04
N ALA A 125 -4.07 -10.80 12.72
CA ALA A 125 -4.32 -11.23 11.36
C ALA A 125 -4.57 -10.04 10.42
N SER A 126 -5.37 -9.07 10.86
CA SER A 126 -5.66 -7.86 10.10
C SER A 126 -4.43 -6.97 9.91
N SER A 127 -3.59 -6.84 10.95
CA SER A 127 -2.33 -6.07 10.86
C SER A 127 -1.35 -6.70 9.87
N THR A 128 -1.17 -8.01 9.95
CA THR A 128 -0.28 -8.75 9.02
C THR A 128 -0.77 -8.62 7.58
N MET A 129 -2.06 -8.73 7.37
CA MET A 129 -2.66 -8.54 6.04
C MET A 129 -2.42 -7.12 5.52
N ARG A 130 -2.67 -6.10 6.35
CA ARG A 130 -2.44 -4.70 5.95
C ARG A 130 -1.00 -4.42 5.61
N TYR A 131 -0.07 -4.93 6.43
CA TYR A 131 1.36 -4.79 6.16
C TYR A 131 1.77 -5.43 4.83
N ASN A 132 1.32 -6.66 4.57
CA ASN A 132 1.61 -7.37 3.33
C ASN A 132 1.03 -6.66 2.11
N LEU A 133 -0.21 -6.14 2.21
CA LEU A 133 -0.85 -5.39 1.13
C LEU A 133 -0.15 -4.07 0.87
N LEU A 134 0.20 -3.31 1.90
CA LEU A 134 0.83 -2.00 1.75
C LEU A 134 2.14 -2.06 0.96
N HIS A 135 2.87 -3.16 1.10
CA HIS A 135 4.13 -3.39 0.39
C HIS A 135 3.96 -4.20 -0.92
N SER A 136 2.77 -4.21 -1.50
CA SER A 136 2.52 -4.92 -2.76
C SER A 136 3.24 -4.28 -3.93
N ILE A 137 3.20 -2.95 -4.00
CA ILE A 137 3.88 -2.16 -5.03
C ILE A 137 4.86 -1.23 -4.34
N VAL A 138 6.12 -1.26 -4.77
CA VAL A 138 7.17 -0.38 -4.28
C VAL A 138 7.82 0.33 -5.46
N MET A 139 7.82 1.65 -5.41
CA MET A 139 8.35 2.53 -6.46
C MET A 139 9.36 3.51 -5.88
N GLU A 140 10.43 3.78 -6.61
CA GLU A 140 11.37 4.85 -6.29
C GLU A 140 11.24 5.98 -7.30
N ILE A 141 11.19 7.21 -6.79
CA ILE A 141 11.20 8.43 -7.60
C ILE A 141 12.21 9.42 -7.06
N GLN A 142 12.65 10.33 -7.91
CA GLN A 142 13.44 11.50 -7.52
C GLN A 142 12.69 12.77 -7.90
N ILE A 143 12.57 13.66 -6.95
CA ILE A 143 11.87 14.94 -7.08
C ILE A 143 12.81 16.09 -6.72
N PRO A 144 12.52 17.34 -7.13
CA PRO A 144 13.20 18.50 -6.58
C PRO A 144 13.15 18.50 -5.07
N CYS A 145 14.17 19.07 -4.42
CA CYS A 145 14.26 19.05 -2.96
C CYS A 145 13.01 19.69 -2.33
N ASN A 146 12.28 18.91 -1.55
CA ASN A 146 11.13 19.35 -0.79
C ASN A 146 11.24 18.85 0.65
N THR A 147 11.52 19.79 1.55
CA THR A 147 11.72 19.54 2.99
C THR A 147 10.41 19.45 3.78
N GLU A 148 9.27 19.76 3.16
CA GLU A 148 7.96 19.68 3.82
C GLU A 148 7.39 18.25 3.87
N LEU A 149 7.97 17.35 3.07
CA LEU A 149 7.52 15.95 3.02
C LEU A 149 8.08 15.16 4.20
N MET A 150 7.25 14.27 4.72
CA MET A 150 7.62 13.35 5.79
C MET A 150 7.24 11.91 5.43
N ALA A 151 7.92 10.93 6.04
CA ALA A 151 7.51 9.55 5.96
C ALA A 151 6.11 9.38 6.58
N GLY A 152 5.22 8.70 5.87
CA GLY A 152 3.81 8.58 6.24
C GLY A 152 2.88 9.55 5.49
N ASP A 153 3.41 10.56 4.80
CA ASP A 153 2.60 11.44 3.95
C ASP A 153 2.09 10.68 2.71
N ILE A 154 0.93 11.09 2.23
CA ILE A 154 0.36 10.59 0.97
C ILE A 154 0.61 11.63 -0.12
N ILE A 155 1.14 11.16 -1.24
CA ILE A 155 1.33 11.96 -2.45
C ILE A 155 0.59 11.33 -3.61
N GLU A 156 0.22 12.14 -4.59
CA GLU A 156 -0.34 11.68 -5.86
C GLU A 156 0.72 11.75 -6.94
N ILE A 157 0.83 10.68 -7.74
CA ILE A 157 1.74 10.61 -8.88
C ILE A 157 0.92 10.41 -10.13
N GLU A 158 1.23 11.18 -11.14
CA GLU A 158 0.71 10.99 -12.48
C GLU A 158 1.86 10.70 -13.44
N ILE A 159 1.78 9.56 -14.12
CA ILE A 159 2.76 9.08 -15.09
C ILE A 159 2.09 9.06 -16.45
N GLU A 160 2.67 9.73 -17.42
CA GLU A 160 2.16 9.68 -18.79
C GLU A 160 2.43 8.30 -19.42
N SER A 161 1.40 7.75 -20.05
CA SER A 161 1.54 6.55 -20.88
C SER A 161 2.20 6.90 -22.21
N ILE A 162 3.26 6.19 -22.55
CA ILE A 162 3.93 6.34 -23.86
C ILE A 162 3.11 5.56 -24.90
N LYS A 163 2.17 6.24 -25.56
CA LYS A 163 1.48 5.72 -26.76
C LYS A 163 1.87 6.59 -27.96
N GLU A 164 2.34 5.93 -29.02
CA GLU A 164 2.90 6.58 -30.20
C GLU A 164 1.94 7.49 -30.99
N ASP A 165 0.62 7.37 -30.81
CA ASP A 165 -0.36 7.94 -31.74
C ASP A 165 -1.28 9.04 -31.18
N MET A 166 -1.06 9.59 -29.99
CA MET A 166 -1.97 10.60 -29.43
C MET A 166 -1.28 11.91 -29.08
N VAL A 167 -1.87 13.01 -29.55
CA VAL A 167 -1.47 14.39 -29.22
C VAL A 167 -1.58 14.71 -27.75
N GLN A 168 -2.39 13.93 -27.00
CA GLN A 168 -2.45 13.90 -25.54
C GLN A 168 -2.26 12.45 -25.09
N SER A 169 -1.13 12.16 -24.46
CA SER A 169 -0.88 10.84 -23.87
C SER A 169 -1.79 10.68 -22.64
N PRO A 170 -2.67 9.68 -22.60
CA PRO A 170 -3.44 9.41 -21.40
C PRO A 170 -2.47 9.03 -20.27
N SER A 171 -2.82 9.37 -19.03
CA SER A 171 -2.07 8.92 -17.88
C SER A 171 -2.08 7.39 -17.78
N ASP A 172 -0.95 6.81 -17.35
CA ASP A 172 -0.88 5.38 -17.05
C ASP A 172 -1.72 5.09 -15.81
N GLU A 173 -2.92 4.54 -16.02
CA GLU A 173 -3.87 4.23 -14.94
C GLU A 173 -3.36 3.19 -13.95
N GLN A 174 -2.39 2.35 -14.34
CA GLN A 174 -1.85 1.32 -13.46
C GLN A 174 -0.82 1.88 -12.49
N GLN A 175 0.04 2.76 -12.96
CA GLN A 175 1.12 3.32 -12.17
C GLN A 175 0.77 4.67 -11.55
N SER A 176 -0.16 5.42 -12.13
CA SER A 176 -0.64 6.69 -11.57
C SER A 176 -1.55 6.48 -10.37
N GLY A 177 -1.60 7.46 -9.46
CA GLY A 177 -2.49 7.47 -8.31
C GLY A 177 -1.79 7.81 -7.00
N LYS A 178 -2.45 7.48 -5.90
CA LYS A 178 -1.99 7.79 -4.54
C LYS A 178 -0.97 6.79 -4.04
N TYR A 179 0.10 7.30 -3.44
CA TYR A 179 1.17 6.53 -2.82
C TYR A 179 1.48 7.04 -1.43
N LEU A 180 1.86 6.14 -0.54
CA LEU A 180 2.37 6.47 0.78
C LEU A 180 3.90 6.54 0.72
N ILE A 181 4.50 7.59 1.31
CA ILE A 181 5.95 7.72 1.45
C ILE A 181 6.42 6.78 2.55
N MET A 182 7.17 5.75 2.18
CA MET A 182 7.78 4.81 3.12
C MET A 182 9.13 5.35 3.64
N HIS A 183 9.98 5.79 2.72
CA HIS A 183 11.27 6.39 3.04
C HIS A 183 11.49 7.63 2.18
N LEU A 184 12.21 8.59 2.76
CA LEU A 184 12.67 9.75 2.03
C LEU A 184 14.13 10.06 2.43
N CYS A 185 14.87 10.60 1.48
CA CYS A 185 16.23 11.06 1.69
C CYS A 185 16.46 12.35 0.92
N HIS A 186 16.82 13.40 1.63
CA HIS A 186 17.22 14.67 1.02
C HIS A 186 18.70 14.64 0.71
N HIS A 187 19.04 14.91 -0.55
CA HIS A 187 20.41 15.02 -1.02
C HIS A 187 20.74 16.47 -1.31
N PHE A 188 21.77 16.97 -0.66
CA PHE A 188 22.29 18.31 -0.88
C PHE A 188 23.75 18.21 -1.35
N ASP A 189 24.00 18.71 -2.55
CA ASP A 189 25.32 18.82 -3.13
C ASP A 189 25.55 20.26 -3.62
N SER A 190 26.79 20.65 -3.85
CA SER A 190 27.16 21.97 -4.34
C SER A 190 26.52 22.33 -5.70
N LEU A 191 26.16 21.31 -6.51
CA LEU A 191 25.60 21.50 -7.85
C LEU A 191 24.09 21.30 -7.93
N ARG A 192 23.49 20.51 -7.03
CA ARG A 192 22.07 20.18 -7.08
C ARG A 192 21.56 19.69 -5.74
N SER A 193 20.27 19.91 -5.52
CA SER A 193 19.55 19.34 -4.40
C SER A 193 18.32 18.58 -4.92
N PHE A 194 18.10 17.39 -4.39
CA PHE A 194 16.95 16.57 -4.74
C PHE A 194 16.52 15.70 -3.57
N THR A 195 15.29 15.20 -3.61
CA THR A 195 14.76 14.26 -2.64
C THR A 195 14.47 12.94 -3.33
N SER A 196 15.04 11.86 -2.80
CA SER A 196 14.71 10.49 -3.22
C SER A 196 13.57 9.97 -2.34
N LEU A 197 12.53 9.45 -2.94
CA LEU A 197 11.36 8.90 -2.27
C LEU A 197 11.22 7.41 -2.59
N THR A 198 10.99 6.60 -1.57
CA THR A 198 10.51 5.22 -1.72
C THR A 198 9.04 5.21 -1.35
N LEU A 199 8.23 4.84 -2.31
CA LEU A 199 6.78 4.90 -2.26
C LEU A 199 6.19 3.51 -2.25
N VAL A 200 5.11 3.34 -1.49
CA VAL A 200 4.39 2.07 -1.40
C VAL A 200 2.91 2.26 -1.67
N ARG A 201 2.30 1.21 -2.21
CA ARG A 201 0.87 1.18 -2.50
C ARG A 201 0.33 -0.24 -2.38
N ASP A 202 -0.90 -0.35 -1.90
CA ASP A 202 -1.58 -1.62 -1.61
C ASP A 202 -2.35 -2.22 -2.80
N SER A 203 -2.55 -1.46 -3.87
CA SER A 203 -3.34 -1.88 -5.03
C SER A 203 -2.97 -1.10 -6.28
N TYR A 204 -3.32 -1.61 -7.44
CA TYR A 204 -3.24 -0.86 -8.71
C TYR A 204 -4.25 0.29 -8.74
N GLY A 205 -4.02 1.24 -9.66
CA GLY A 205 -4.96 2.34 -9.92
C GLY A 205 -6.35 1.85 -10.33
N ILE A 206 -7.33 2.73 -10.25
CA ILE A 206 -8.72 2.42 -10.58
C ILE A 206 -8.79 2.02 -12.06
N ARG A 207 -9.20 0.78 -12.32
CA ARG A 207 -9.67 0.43 -13.66
C ARG A 207 -11.02 1.12 -13.84
N ARG A 208 -11.09 2.12 -14.69
CA ARG A 208 -12.39 2.57 -15.18
C ARG A 208 -13.01 1.39 -15.92
N SER A 209 -14.13 0.87 -15.39
CA SER A 209 -14.99 -0.01 -16.17
C SER A 209 -15.35 0.75 -17.45
N LYS A 210 -14.98 0.22 -18.59
CA LYS A 210 -15.56 0.67 -19.85
C LYS A 210 -17.02 0.23 -19.80
N ASP A 211 -17.92 1.16 -19.46
CA ASP A 211 -19.33 1.03 -19.80
C ASP A 211 -19.49 1.13 -21.33
#